data_3f36a14a8611196b40140326a97fcb4e
#
_entry.id   3f36a14a8611196b40140326a97fcb4e
#
_cell.length_a   1.000
_cell.length_b   1.000
_cell.length_c   1.000
_cell.angle_alpha   90.00
_cell.angle_beta   90.00
_cell.angle_gamma   90.00
#
_symmetry.space_group_name_H-M   'P 1'
#
loop_
_entity.id
_entity.type
_entity.pdbx_description
1 polymer ?
#
loop_
_entity_poly.entity_id
_entity_poly.type
_entity_poly.pdbx_seq_one_letter_code
_entity_poly.pdbx_strand_id
1 'polypeptide(L)'
;MYNIYLELYGQVMNFPELKNDLILRAARGETVERPPVWLMRQAGRYLPEYHEVKGGRDFFETCRDAEIASEITIQPIDHFDGLIDAAIIFSDILVIPQAMGMDVQMIDKVGPRFTDPLRTPEDLKRVNFSADVKKELDWAFKAITLTRTKLNGRVPLLGFCGAPWTLMCYMIEGGGTKIFRFVKEWIFKYPEESKRLLKGITDVAVEFLALQVQAGAQMLQIFESWGGELSADDFEIFSLPYLKEIAERVPLRLKELGLEKVPMTVFAKGSWYALDQLCDSGYDCVSLDWLYRPEDAVKVNKNRVTLQGNLDPCVMYGSRETITKEVERMIKGFGGGKKHYIVNFGHGTHPFMEPEQIRHFLEEVHRVGSL
;
A
#
# COMPACT_ATOMS: atom_id res chain seq x y z
N MET A 1 -29.84 0.14 1.38
CA MET A 1 -29.45 -0.57 2.61
C MET A 1 -28.94 -1.93 2.19
N TYR A 2 -27.62 -2.06 1.92
CA TYR A 2 -27.00 -3.33 1.61
C TYR A 2 -26.20 -3.78 2.82
N ASN A 3 -26.78 -4.73 3.58
CA ASN A 3 -26.02 -5.48 4.59
C ASN A 3 -25.08 -6.41 3.82
N ILE A 4 -23.80 -6.07 3.73
CA ILE A 4 -22.77 -6.95 3.20
C ILE A 4 -22.45 -7.97 4.30
N TYR A 5 -22.98 -9.18 4.17
CA TYR A 5 -22.65 -10.30 5.03
C TYR A 5 -21.34 -10.92 4.52
N LEU A 6 -20.29 -10.83 5.32
CA LEU A 6 -19.00 -11.48 5.04
C LEU A 6 -18.86 -12.69 5.96
N GLU A 7 -18.67 -13.88 5.39
CA GLU A 7 -18.37 -15.08 6.16
C GLU A 7 -16.86 -15.27 6.31
N LEU A 8 -16.33 -15.09 7.52
CA LEU A 8 -15.01 -15.55 7.88
C LEU A 8 -15.16 -16.70 8.90
N TYR A 9 -14.59 -17.87 8.60
CA TYR A 9 -14.71 -19.07 9.47
C TYR A 9 -16.16 -19.51 9.79
N GLY A 10 -17.09 -19.31 8.84
CA GLY A 10 -18.49 -19.71 9.01
C GLY A 10 -19.33 -18.74 9.87
N GLN A 11 -18.80 -17.56 10.17
CA GLN A 11 -19.54 -16.49 10.86
C GLN A 11 -19.87 -15.35 9.90
N VAL A 12 -21.11 -14.90 9.93
CA VAL A 12 -21.55 -13.70 9.22
C VAL A 12 -20.99 -12.48 9.93
N MET A 13 -20.09 -11.75 9.26
CA MET A 13 -19.50 -10.53 9.81
C MET A 13 -20.36 -9.31 9.46
N ASN A 14 -20.89 -8.64 10.48
CA ASN A 14 -21.65 -7.41 10.32
C ASN A 14 -20.79 -6.24 10.80
N PHE A 15 -20.18 -5.51 9.85
CA PHE A 15 -19.37 -4.35 10.16
C PHE A 15 -20.22 -3.08 10.36
N PRO A 16 -19.78 -2.14 11.20
CA PRO A 16 -20.43 -0.84 11.34
C PRO A 16 -20.53 -0.10 9.99
N GLU A 17 -21.64 0.63 9.80
CA GLU A 17 -21.85 1.46 8.62
C GLU A 17 -20.74 2.51 8.48
N LEU A 18 -20.27 2.72 7.24
CA LEU A 18 -19.22 3.70 6.96
C LEU A 18 -19.80 5.11 7.00
N LYS A 19 -19.19 5.99 7.78
CA LYS A 19 -19.60 7.39 7.99
C LYS A 19 -18.87 8.37 7.07
N ASN A 20 -17.61 8.06 6.73
CA ASN A 20 -16.79 8.82 5.80
C ASN A 20 -16.37 7.91 4.64
N ASP A 21 -16.97 8.12 3.46
CA ASP A 21 -16.69 7.36 2.24
C ASP A 21 -15.90 8.17 1.20
N LEU A 22 -15.41 9.36 1.58
CA LEU A 22 -14.82 10.36 0.69
C LEU A 22 -13.73 9.77 -0.21
N ILE A 23 -12.80 8.98 0.37
CA ILE A 23 -11.71 8.38 -0.40
C ILE A 23 -12.22 7.31 -1.38
N LEU A 24 -13.26 6.56 -1.03
CA LEU A 24 -13.83 5.53 -1.91
C LEU A 24 -14.53 6.17 -3.11
N ARG A 25 -15.25 7.29 -2.90
CA ARG A 25 -15.86 8.07 -3.99
C ARG A 25 -14.80 8.68 -4.90
N ALA A 26 -13.77 9.31 -4.31
CA ALA A 26 -12.65 9.87 -5.09
C ALA A 26 -11.91 8.79 -5.89
N ALA A 27 -11.69 7.62 -5.30
CA ALA A 27 -11.05 6.48 -5.98
C ALA A 27 -11.84 5.98 -7.20
N ARG A 28 -13.18 6.09 -7.17
CA ARG A 28 -14.06 5.77 -8.30
C ARG A 28 -14.17 6.90 -9.33
N GLY A 29 -13.44 8.01 -9.14
CA GLY A 29 -13.49 9.18 -10.05
C GLY A 29 -14.72 10.06 -9.86
N GLU A 30 -15.47 9.91 -8.78
CA GLU A 30 -16.60 10.77 -8.45
C GLU A 30 -16.11 12.17 -8.03
N THR A 31 -16.95 13.18 -8.20
CA THR A 31 -16.69 14.52 -7.67
C THR A 31 -16.95 14.51 -6.17
N VAL A 32 -16.01 15.05 -5.40
CA VAL A 32 -16.03 15.11 -3.94
C VAL A 32 -15.95 16.54 -3.43
N GLU A 33 -16.28 16.74 -2.17
CA GLU A 33 -16.35 18.05 -1.53
C GLU A 33 -14.96 18.68 -1.40
N ARG A 34 -13.97 17.87 -1.15
CA ARG A 34 -12.53 18.17 -1.10
C ARG A 34 -11.73 16.92 -1.45
N PRO A 35 -10.45 17.04 -1.82
CA PRO A 35 -9.61 15.84 -1.98
C PRO A 35 -9.48 15.11 -0.63
N PRO A 36 -9.72 13.79 -0.60
CA PRO A 36 -9.42 12.99 0.59
C PRO A 36 -7.92 12.91 0.81
N VAL A 37 -7.51 12.72 2.06
CA VAL A 37 -6.11 12.58 2.45
C VAL A 37 -5.88 11.40 3.38
N TRP A 38 -4.83 10.64 3.10
CA TRP A 38 -4.21 9.67 4.00
C TRP A 38 -2.71 9.64 3.73
N LEU A 39 -1.93 9.03 4.60
CA LEU A 39 -0.48 9.03 4.49
C LEU A 39 0.07 7.60 4.49
N MET A 40 0.91 7.30 3.51
CA MET A 40 1.67 6.04 3.52
C MET A 40 2.51 5.97 4.80
N ARG A 41 2.46 4.82 5.49
CA ARG A 41 3.10 4.61 6.81
C ARG A 41 2.62 5.59 7.88
N GLN A 42 1.36 6.04 7.82
CA GLN A 42 0.78 6.93 8.82
C GLN A 42 0.79 6.32 10.24
N ALA A 43 0.66 5.01 10.37
CA ALA A 43 0.88 4.31 11.62
C ALA A 43 2.36 3.99 11.80
N GLY A 44 3.01 4.40 12.89
CA GLY A 44 4.40 4.06 13.09
C GLY A 44 5.24 5.01 13.95
N ARG A 45 6.53 4.89 13.80
CA ARG A 45 7.59 5.37 14.69
C ARG A 45 7.66 6.87 14.94
N TYR A 46 7.00 7.71 14.17
CA TYR A 46 6.95 9.15 14.43
C TYR A 46 5.90 9.53 15.50
N LEU A 47 4.96 8.61 15.80
CA LEU A 47 3.96 8.80 16.86
C LEU A 47 4.50 8.28 18.20
N PRO A 48 4.44 9.07 19.29
CA PRO A 48 4.85 8.63 20.62
C PRO A 48 4.07 7.38 21.08
N GLU A 49 2.77 7.32 20.84
CA GLU A 49 1.86 6.25 21.22
C GLU A 49 2.26 4.89 20.59
N TYR A 50 2.87 4.93 19.42
CA TYR A 50 3.40 3.72 18.77
C TYR A 50 4.45 3.04 19.64
N HIS A 51 5.36 3.81 20.25
CA HIS A 51 6.43 3.26 21.07
C HIS A 51 5.90 2.66 22.37
N GLU A 52 4.87 3.26 22.95
CA GLU A 52 4.21 2.77 24.17
C GLU A 52 3.54 1.42 23.89
N VAL A 53 2.74 1.33 22.84
CA VAL A 53 2.00 0.11 22.48
C VAL A 53 2.93 -1.00 21.98
N LYS A 54 3.90 -0.67 21.14
CA LYS A 54 4.90 -1.64 20.66
C LYS A 54 5.72 -2.23 21.83
N GLY A 55 6.14 -1.39 22.76
CA GLY A 55 7.02 -1.79 23.87
C GLY A 55 8.30 -2.45 23.37
N GLY A 56 8.71 -3.54 24.04
CA GLY A 56 9.92 -4.30 23.70
C GLY A 56 9.76 -5.36 22.61
N ARG A 57 8.58 -5.47 21.98
CA ARG A 57 8.31 -6.50 20.96
C ARG A 57 9.09 -6.22 19.68
N ASP A 58 9.46 -7.26 18.95
CA ASP A 58 9.94 -7.09 17.60
C ASP A 58 8.81 -6.66 16.64
N PHE A 59 9.17 -6.27 15.43
CA PHE A 59 8.21 -5.75 14.46
C PHE A 59 7.21 -6.81 13.97
N PHE A 60 7.68 -8.04 13.71
CA PHE A 60 6.80 -9.10 13.22
C PHE A 60 5.91 -9.67 14.34
N GLU A 61 6.40 -9.75 15.58
CA GLU A 61 5.56 -10.04 16.75
C GLU A 61 4.44 -9.01 16.89
N THR A 62 4.77 -7.73 16.74
CA THR A 62 3.80 -6.62 16.76
C THR A 62 2.72 -6.77 15.67
N CYS A 63 3.12 -7.15 14.45
CA CYS A 63 2.17 -7.37 13.35
C CYS A 63 1.27 -8.60 13.57
N ARG A 64 1.79 -9.65 14.20
CA ARG A 64 1.06 -10.92 14.43
C ARG A 64 0.07 -10.86 15.58
N ASP A 65 0.18 -9.90 16.46
CA ASP A 65 -0.80 -9.64 17.51
C ASP A 65 -1.92 -8.74 16.96
N ALA A 66 -3.10 -9.32 16.75
CA ALA A 66 -4.23 -8.61 16.13
C ALA A 66 -4.70 -7.39 16.95
N GLU A 67 -4.64 -7.47 18.29
CA GLU A 67 -5.02 -6.35 19.16
C GLU A 67 -4.04 -5.19 19.01
N ILE A 68 -2.74 -5.48 19.04
CA ILE A 68 -1.67 -4.49 18.91
C ILE A 68 -1.64 -3.89 17.50
N ALA A 69 -1.71 -4.72 16.47
CA ALA A 69 -1.75 -4.24 15.08
C ALA A 69 -2.98 -3.34 14.82
N SER A 70 -4.13 -3.72 15.38
CA SER A 70 -5.37 -2.91 15.31
C SER A 70 -5.20 -1.57 16.04
N GLU A 71 -4.67 -1.58 17.25
CA GLU A 71 -4.45 -0.37 18.04
C GLU A 71 -3.50 0.59 17.31
N ILE A 72 -2.34 0.11 16.85
CA ILE A 72 -1.38 0.92 16.08
C ILE A 72 -2.01 1.46 14.78
N THR A 73 -2.85 0.67 14.10
CA THR A 73 -3.55 1.13 12.90
C THR A 73 -4.47 2.31 13.18
N ILE A 74 -5.10 2.36 14.35
CA ILE A 74 -6.09 3.37 14.72
C ILE A 74 -5.42 4.64 15.28
N GLN A 75 -4.23 4.55 15.86
CA GLN A 75 -3.51 5.69 16.45
C GLN A 75 -3.51 6.95 15.57
N PRO A 76 -3.18 6.93 14.25
CA PRO A 76 -3.23 8.14 13.43
C PRO A 76 -4.64 8.74 13.32
N ILE A 77 -5.67 7.90 13.31
CA ILE A 77 -7.07 8.36 13.21
C ILE A 77 -7.50 9.06 14.49
N ASP A 78 -7.02 8.59 15.64
CA ASP A 78 -7.27 9.22 16.93
C ASP A 78 -6.41 10.49 17.13
N HIS A 79 -5.13 10.40 16.77
CA HIS A 79 -4.17 11.50 16.93
C HIS A 79 -4.52 12.71 16.06
N PHE A 80 -4.93 12.48 14.79
CA PHE A 80 -5.32 13.53 13.84
C PHE A 80 -6.83 13.57 13.61
N ASP A 81 -7.61 13.49 14.65
CA ASP A 81 -9.07 13.35 14.62
C ASP A 81 -9.76 14.23 13.56
N GLY A 82 -10.51 13.59 12.66
CA GLY A 82 -11.22 14.24 11.57
C GLY A 82 -10.36 14.75 10.39
N LEU A 83 -9.02 14.63 10.45
CA LEU A 83 -8.12 15.14 9.40
C LEU A 83 -7.67 14.07 8.40
N ILE A 84 -7.83 12.79 8.73
CA ILE A 84 -7.42 11.66 7.87
C ILE A 84 -8.65 10.90 7.39
N ASP A 85 -8.71 10.58 6.10
CA ASP A 85 -9.88 9.98 5.43
C ASP A 85 -9.77 8.47 5.21
N ALA A 86 -8.69 7.83 5.62
CA ALA A 86 -8.54 6.37 5.56
C ALA A 86 -7.52 5.86 6.58
N ALA A 87 -7.75 4.63 7.06
CA ALA A 87 -6.74 3.85 7.78
C ALA A 87 -6.12 2.82 6.84
N ILE A 88 -4.85 2.48 7.05
CA ILE A 88 -4.19 1.34 6.40
C ILE A 88 -3.70 0.38 7.47
N ILE A 89 -3.99 -0.92 7.30
CA ILE A 89 -3.62 -1.92 8.31
C ILE A 89 -2.11 -1.90 8.60
N PHE A 90 -1.75 -1.96 9.88
CA PHE A 90 -0.35 -2.08 10.28
C PHE A 90 0.13 -3.52 10.04
N SER A 91 1.00 -3.67 9.06
CA SER A 91 1.57 -4.95 8.61
C SER A 91 2.87 -4.70 7.84
N ASP A 92 3.41 -5.73 7.18
CA ASP A 92 4.57 -5.66 6.29
C ASP A 92 4.27 -6.25 4.91
N ILE A 93 5.01 -5.81 3.88
CA ILE A 93 4.92 -6.38 2.53
C ILE A 93 5.55 -7.77 2.44
N LEU A 94 6.48 -8.10 3.34
CA LEU A 94 7.24 -9.36 3.32
C LEU A 94 6.46 -10.55 3.92
N VAL A 95 5.22 -10.33 4.35
CA VAL A 95 4.34 -11.41 4.81
C VAL A 95 4.05 -12.44 3.70
N ILE A 96 4.05 -12.01 2.43
CA ILE A 96 3.89 -12.92 1.27
C ILE A 96 5.08 -13.88 1.15
N PRO A 97 6.36 -13.44 1.08
CA PRO A 97 7.49 -14.35 1.14
C PRO A 97 7.50 -15.25 2.38
N GLN A 98 7.10 -14.74 3.55
CA GLN A 98 6.96 -15.57 4.76
C GLN A 98 5.93 -16.68 4.58
N ALA A 99 4.75 -16.39 4.03
CA ALA A 99 3.75 -17.39 3.71
C ALA A 99 4.26 -18.42 2.69
N MET A 100 5.15 -18.00 1.79
CA MET A 100 5.83 -18.87 0.82
C MET A 100 6.99 -19.67 1.43
N GLY A 101 7.17 -19.64 2.75
CA GLY A 101 8.13 -20.47 3.48
C GLY A 101 9.52 -19.84 3.66
N MET A 102 9.71 -18.55 3.37
CA MET A 102 10.98 -17.87 3.59
C MET A 102 11.04 -17.22 4.98
N ASP A 103 12.13 -17.43 5.70
CA ASP A 103 12.36 -16.81 7.00
C ASP A 103 12.88 -15.38 6.85
N VAL A 104 12.18 -14.44 7.49
CA VAL A 104 12.50 -13.01 7.50
C VAL A 104 12.60 -12.54 8.95
N GLN A 105 13.72 -11.92 9.28
CA GLN A 105 13.98 -11.36 10.60
C GLN A 105 14.13 -9.84 10.52
N MET A 106 13.65 -9.13 11.54
CA MET A 106 13.87 -7.69 11.66
C MET A 106 15.16 -7.45 12.44
N ILE A 107 16.18 -6.96 11.75
CA ILE A 107 17.48 -6.64 12.36
C ILE A 107 17.48 -5.16 12.76
N ASP A 108 17.78 -4.90 14.04
CA ASP A 108 17.81 -3.53 14.57
C ASP A 108 18.74 -2.63 13.72
N LYS A 109 18.26 -1.41 13.42
CA LYS A 109 18.95 -0.39 12.60
C LYS A 109 19.27 -0.79 11.15
N VAL A 110 19.02 -2.04 10.75
CA VAL A 110 19.26 -2.55 9.39
C VAL A 110 17.95 -2.71 8.61
N GLY A 111 16.90 -3.16 9.28
CA GLY A 111 15.62 -3.49 8.66
C GLY A 111 15.45 -4.99 8.41
N PRO A 112 14.48 -5.37 7.56
CA PRO A 112 14.18 -6.78 7.31
C PRO A 112 15.32 -7.47 6.57
N ARG A 113 15.62 -8.71 7.00
CA ARG A 113 16.63 -9.59 6.40
C ARG A 113 16.10 -11.00 6.25
N PHE A 114 16.27 -11.56 5.05
CA PHE A 114 16.07 -12.97 4.79
C PHE A 114 17.28 -13.74 5.31
N THR A 115 17.06 -14.78 6.10
CA THR A 115 18.12 -15.60 6.66
C THR A 115 18.82 -16.44 5.58
N ASP A 116 18.05 -16.84 4.57
CA ASP A 116 18.52 -17.64 3.45
C ASP A 116 17.90 -17.14 2.13
N PRO A 117 18.43 -16.04 1.54
CA PRO A 117 17.92 -15.45 0.31
C PRO A 117 18.16 -16.37 -0.90
N LEU A 118 17.36 -16.20 -1.96
CA LEU A 118 17.48 -16.93 -3.20
C LEU A 118 18.73 -16.46 -3.97
N ARG A 119 19.63 -17.37 -4.31
CA ARG A 119 20.88 -17.06 -5.03
C ARG A 119 20.98 -17.70 -6.40
N THR A 120 20.37 -18.86 -6.55
CA THR A 120 20.36 -19.64 -7.79
C THR A 120 18.96 -20.15 -8.10
N PRO A 121 18.66 -20.51 -9.35
CA PRO A 121 17.37 -21.11 -9.73
C PRO A 121 16.99 -22.36 -8.93
N GLU A 122 17.96 -23.13 -8.47
CA GLU A 122 17.75 -24.32 -7.64
C GLU A 122 17.06 -23.96 -6.31
N ASP A 123 17.28 -22.76 -5.80
CA ASP A 123 16.67 -22.26 -4.57
C ASP A 123 15.15 -22.12 -4.66
N LEU A 124 14.58 -22.04 -5.87
CA LEU A 124 13.14 -22.03 -6.07
C LEU A 124 12.45 -23.30 -5.55
N LYS A 125 13.17 -24.39 -5.34
CA LYS A 125 12.64 -25.62 -4.73
C LYS A 125 12.25 -25.44 -3.28
N ARG A 126 12.78 -24.40 -2.61
CA ARG A 126 12.48 -24.06 -1.21
C ARG A 126 11.24 -23.15 -1.08
N VAL A 127 10.81 -22.55 -2.18
CA VAL A 127 9.68 -21.62 -2.22
C VAL A 127 8.38 -22.39 -2.36
N ASN A 128 7.47 -22.23 -1.42
CA ASN A 128 6.14 -22.81 -1.49
C ASN A 128 5.20 -21.97 -2.35
N PHE A 129 5.10 -22.30 -3.63
CA PHE A 129 4.20 -21.64 -4.58
C PHE A 129 2.71 -21.98 -4.36
N SER A 130 2.41 -22.99 -3.54
CA SER A 130 1.05 -23.44 -3.20
C SER A 130 0.73 -23.14 -1.72
N ALA A 131 1.24 -22.03 -1.20
CA ALA A 131 1.02 -21.64 0.18
C ALA A 131 -0.47 -21.50 0.50
N ASP A 132 -0.90 -22.08 1.61
CA ASP A 132 -2.25 -21.85 2.16
C ASP A 132 -2.28 -20.45 2.81
N VAL A 133 -2.54 -19.44 1.98
CA VAL A 133 -2.53 -18.03 2.40
C VAL A 133 -3.46 -17.78 3.58
N LYS A 134 -4.64 -18.42 3.60
CA LYS A 134 -5.62 -18.28 4.68
C LYS A 134 -5.06 -18.77 6.01
N LYS A 135 -4.36 -19.87 6.00
CA LYS A 135 -3.74 -20.47 7.19
C LYS A 135 -2.50 -19.69 7.63
N GLU A 136 -1.59 -19.43 6.71
CA GLU A 136 -0.29 -18.82 7.01
C GLU A 136 -0.41 -17.36 7.48
N LEU A 137 -1.43 -16.62 6.97
CA LEU A 137 -1.66 -15.21 7.26
C LEU A 137 -2.96 -14.93 8.03
N ASP A 138 -3.50 -15.93 8.72
CA ASP A 138 -4.72 -15.83 9.54
C ASP A 138 -4.70 -14.66 10.53
N TRP A 139 -3.55 -14.41 11.15
CA TRP A 139 -3.34 -13.31 12.06
C TRP A 139 -3.56 -11.93 11.41
N ALA A 140 -3.18 -11.75 10.11
CA ALA A 140 -3.39 -10.51 9.39
C ALA A 140 -4.88 -10.26 9.12
N PHE A 141 -5.62 -11.31 8.78
CA PHE A 141 -7.07 -11.22 8.56
C PHE A 141 -7.82 -10.91 9.87
N LYS A 142 -7.42 -11.52 10.97
CA LYS A 142 -7.95 -11.19 12.31
C LYS A 142 -7.70 -9.73 12.68
N ALA A 143 -6.49 -9.21 12.41
CA ALA A 143 -6.16 -7.81 12.66
C ALA A 143 -7.03 -6.86 11.82
N ILE A 144 -7.27 -7.16 10.54
CA ILE A 144 -8.16 -6.40 9.65
C ILE A 144 -9.59 -6.38 10.19
N THR A 145 -10.14 -7.53 10.51
CA THR A 145 -11.51 -7.67 11.04
C THR A 145 -11.70 -6.88 12.33
N LEU A 146 -10.75 -7.00 13.26
CA LEU A 146 -10.77 -6.29 14.52
C LEU A 146 -10.66 -4.78 14.32
N THR A 147 -9.73 -4.34 13.47
CA THR A 147 -9.54 -2.92 13.14
C THR A 147 -10.79 -2.34 12.49
N ARG A 148 -11.37 -3.04 11.53
CA ARG A 148 -12.59 -2.60 10.84
C ARG A 148 -13.75 -2.41 11.83
N THR A 149 -13.86 -3.30 12.81
CA THR A 149 -14.87 -3.21 13.89
C THR A 149 -14.59 -2.02 14.80
N LYS A 150 -13.34 -1.85 15.28
CA LYS A 150 -12.94 -0.78 16.20
C LYS A 150 -12.98 0.61 15.56
N LEU A 151 -12.71 0.73 14.26
CA LEU A 151 -12.87 1.98 13.51
C LEU A 151 -14.32 2.50 13.57
N ASN A 152 -15.29 1.63 13.79
CA ASN A 152 -16.71 1.98 13.93
C ASN A 152 -17.23 2.89 12.80
N GLY A 153 -16.78 2.63 11.59
CA GLY A 153 -17.17 3.35 10.38
C GLY A 153 -16.59 4.77 10.25
N ARG A 154 -15.68 5.21 11.13
CA ARG A 154 -15.09 6.56 11.06
C ARG A 154 -14.44 6.83 9.71
N VAL A 155 -13.62 5.91 9.21
CA VAL A 155 -12.95 5.96 7.91
C VAL A 155 -12.86 4.55 7.31
N PRO A 156 -12.66 4.41 5.98
CA PRO A 156 -12.38 3.13 5.36
C PRO A 156 -11.04 2.55 5.81
N LEU A 157 -10.95 1.22 5.83
CA LEU A 157 -9.71 0.49 6.09
C LEU A 157 -9.11 -0.01 4.77
N LEU A 158 -7.85 0.32 4.51
CA LEU A 158 -7.07 -0.18 3.40
C LEU A 158 -6.34 -1.46 3.80
N GLY A 159 -6.41 -2.47 2.92
CA GLY A 159 -5.47 -3.58 2.87
C GLY A 159 -4.35 -3.28 1.86
N PHE A 160 -3.25 -4.06 1.90
CA PHE A 160 -2.15 -3.86 0.97
C PHE A 160 -1.30 -5.11 0.78
N CYS A 161 -0.45 -5.08 -0.25
CA CYS A 161 0.66 -6.02 -0.41
C CYS A 161 1.85 -5.36 -1.12
N GLY A 162 3.00 -6.02 -1.07
CA GLY A 162 4.11 -5.72 -1.97
C GLY A 162 3.83 -6.24 -3.37
N ALA A 163 4.27 -5.50 -4.39
CA ALA A 163 4.21 -5.95 -5.77
C ALA A 163 5.22 -7.08 -6.06
N PRO A 164 4.96 -7.93 -7.05
CA PRO A 164 5.80 -9.11 -7.31
C PRO A 164 7.27 -8.79 -7.54
N TRP A 165 7.61 -7.76 -8.33
CA TRP A 165 9.00 -7.37 -8.52
C TRP A 165 9.65 -6.88 -7.21
N THR A 166 8.97 -6.02 -6.45
CA THR A 166 9.46 -5.57 -5.15
C THR A 166 9.75 -6.74 -4.22
N LEU A 167 8.84 -7.71 -4.12
CA LEU A 167 9.03 -8.89 -3.27
C LEU A 167 10.16 -9.79 -3.78
N MET A 168 10.26 -10.02 -5.08
CA MET A 168 11.37 -10.75 -5.69
C MET A 168 12.71 -10.09 -5.39
N CYS A 169 12.79 -8.74 -5.44
CA CYS A 169 14.01 -8.02 -5.04
C CYS A 169 14.42 -8.38 -3.61
N TYR A 170 13.52 -8.34 -2.65
CA TYR A 170 13.82 -8.68 -1.27
C TYR A 170 14.21 -10.16 -1.11
N MET A 171 13.50 -11.08 -1.75
CA MET A 171 13.77 -12.52 -1.70
C MET A 171 15.16 -12.87 -2.23
N ILE A 172 15.64 -12.17 -3.26
CA ILE A 172 16.93 -12.41 -3.90
C ILE A 172 18.05 -11.59 -3.27
N GLU A 173 17.84 -10.28 -2.99
CA GLU A 173 18.88 -9.46 -2.35
C GLU A 173 19.07 -9.81 -0.88
N GLY A 174 18.07 -10.38 -0.23
CA GLY A 174 18.08 -10.75 1.18
C GLY A 174 17.80 -9.59 2.12
N GLY A 175 17.47 -8.41 1.60
CA GLY A 175 17.14 -7.21 2.37
C GLY A 175 17.28 -5.94 1.54
N GLY A 176 17.32 -4.77 2.20
CA GLY A 176 17.57 -3.51 1.52
C GLY A 176 18.97 -3.45 0.87
N THR A 177 19.04 -2.95 -0.34
CA THR A 177 20.26 -2.82 -1.15
C THR A 177 20.27 -1.47 -1.88
N LYS A 178 21.47 -1.04 -2.35
CA LYS A 178 21.61 0.17 -3.17
C LYS A 178 21.85 -0.11 -4.64
N ILE A 179 22.28 -1.33 -4.99
CA ILE A 179 22.71 -1.64 -6.35
C ILE A 179 21.94 -2.78 -7.02
N PHE A 180 21.08 -3.49 -6.29
CA PHE A 180 20.20 -4.55 -6.80
C PHE A 180 20.92 -5.58 -7.69
N ARG A 181 22.18 -5.91 -7.33
CA ARG A 181 23.06 -6.73 -8.17
C ARG A 181 22.48 -8.12 -8.43
N PHE A 182 22.05 -8.80 -7.39
CA PHE A 182 21.66 -10.20 -7.51
C PHE A 182 20.33 -10.35 -8.25
N VAL A 183 19.35 -9.50 -8.00
CA VAL A 183 18.08 -9.56 -8.71
C VAL A 183 18.25 -9.13 -10.17
N LYS A 184 19.16 -8.19 -10.47
CA LYS A 184 19.52 -7.84 -11.85
C LYS A 184 20.21 -8.99 -12.55
N GLU A 185 21.14 -9.67 -11.87
CA GLU A 185 21.75 -10.90 -12.42
C GLU A 185 20.69 -11.95 -12.77
N TRP A 186 19.65 -12.10 -11.93
CA TRP A 186 18.57 -13.04 -12.19
C TRP A 186 17.80 -12.72 -13.47
N ILE A 187 17.35 -11.49 -13.66
CA ILE A 187 16.55 -11.13 -14.85
C ILE A 187 17.35 -11.25 -16.16
N PHE A 188 18.66 -11.05 -16.10
CA PHE A 188 19.51 -11.16 -17.31
C PHE A 188 20.03 -12.57 -17.56
N LYS A 189 20.28 -13.35 -16.51
CA LYS A 189 20.88 -14.68 -16.63
C LYS A 189 19.86 -15.82 -16.56
N TYR A 190 18.78 -15.61 -15.80
CA TYR A 190 17.72 -16.60 -15.55
C TYR A 190 16.33 -15.98 -15.76
N PRO A 191 16.02 -15.46 -16.96
CA PRO A 191 14.76 -14.73 -17.20
C PRO A 191 13.51 -15.59 -16.99
N GLU A 192 13.54 -16.86 -17.36
CA GLU A 192 12.38 -17.75 -17.24
C GLU A 192 12.10 -18.14 -15.78
N GLU A 193 13.15 -18.39 -15.00
CA GLU A 193 13.04 -18.64 -13.56
C GLU A 193 12.58 -17.39 -12.82
N SER A 194 13.04 -16.21 -13.25
CA SER A 194 12.57 -14.91 -12.74
C SER A 194 11.07 -14.73 -12.98
N LYS A 195 10.60 -15.00 -14.20
CA LYS A 195 9.16 -14.95 -14.54
C LYS A 195 8.36 -15.99 -13.74
N ARG A 196 8.90 -17.19 -13.54
CA ARG A 196 8.27 -18.22 -12.71
C ARG A 196 8.11 -17.77 -11.26
N LEU A 197 9.14 -17.13 -10.67
CA LEU A 197 9.09 -16.60 -9.32
C LEU A 197 8.07 -15.47 -9.23
N LEU A 198 8.12 -14.50 -10.15
CA LEU A 198 7.18 -13.39 -10.22
C LEU A 198 5.72 -13.87 -10.33
N LYS A 199 5.48 -14.88 -11.18
CA LYS A 199 4.15 -15.48 -11.32
C LYS A 199 3.66 -16.13 -10.02
N GLY A 200 4.53 -16.90 -9.34
CA GLY A 200 4.17 -17.53 -8.06
C GLY A 200 3.88 -16.51 -6.96
N ILE A 201 4.66 -15.42 -6.89
CA ILE A 201 4.39 -14.31 -5.97
C ILE A 201 3.02 -13.66 -6.30
N THR A 202 2.74 -13.46 -7.59
CA THR A 202 1.46 -12.91 -8.07
C THR A 202 0.27 -13.76 -7.62
N ASP A 203 0.37 -15.09 -7.74
CA ASP A 203 -0.70 -16.01 -7.34
C ASP A 203 -1.02 -15.90 -5.84
N VAL A 204 0.02 -15.84 -5.00
CA VAL A 204 -0.13 -15.65 -3.56
C VAL A 204 -0.67 -14.26 -3.24
N ALA A 205 -0.20 -13.21 -3.93
CA ALA A 205 -0.64 -11.84 -3.73
C ALA A 205 -2.14 -11.67 -4.06
N VAL A 206 -2.62 -12.26 -5.15
CA VAL A 206 -4.06 -12.23 -5.55
C VAL A 206 -4.93 -12.82 -4.45
N GLU A 207 -4.58 -14.00 -3.93
CA GLU A 207 -5.34 -14.64 -2.84
C GLU A 207 -5.28 -13.81 -1.57
N PHE A 208 -4.09 -13.31 -1.20
CA PHE A 208 -3.91 -12.47 -0.01
C PHE A 208 -4.74 -11.17 -0.06
N LEU A 209 -4.77 -10.49 -1.20
CA LEU A 209 -5.56 -9.27 -1.38
C LEU A 209 -7.06 -9.56 -1.31
N ALA A 210 -7.54 -10.63 -1.94
CA ALA A 210 -8.94 -11.02 -1.90
C ALA A 210 -9.39 -11.37 -0.47
N LEU A 211 -8.57 -12.11 0.28
CA LEU A 211 -8.87 -12.47 1.68
C LEU A 211 -8.80 -11.27 2.62
N GLN A 212 -7.98 -10.25 2.34
CA GLN A 212 -8.03 -8.98 3.09
C GLN A 212 -9.38 -8.27 2.91
N VAL A 213 -9.95 -8.27 1.70
CA VAL A 213 -11.30 -7.72 1.46
C VAL A 213 -12.34 -8.56 2.19
N GLN A 214 -12.24 -9.89 2.15
CA GLN A 214 -13.12 -10.78 2.91
C GLN A 214 -13.05 -10.49 4.42
N ALA A 215 -11.87 -10.13 4.93
CA ALA A 215 -11.66 -9.77 6.33
C ALA A 215 -12.17 -8.36 6.69
N GLY A 216 -12.53 -7.52 5.71
CA GLY A 216 -13.14 -6.21 5.94
C GLY A 216 -12.39 -5.02 5.35
N ALA A 217 -11.31 -5.21 4.59
CA ALA A 217 -10.67 -4.13 3.86
C ALA A 217 -11.60 -3.58 2.75
N GLN A 218 -11.63 -2.25 2.60
CA GLN A 218 -12.55 -1.55 1.70
C GLN A 218 -11.87 -0.91 0.50
N MET A 219 -10.55 -0.91 0.47
CA MET A 219 -9.69 -0.46 -0.60
C MET A 219 -8.36 -1.21 -0.52
N LEU A 220 -7.65 -1.38 -1.62
CA LEU A 220 -6.39 -2.10 -1.67
C LEU A 220 -5.27 -1.22 -2.24
N GLN A 221 -4.06 -1.37 -1.68
CA GLN A 221 -2.85 -0.68 -2.11
C GLN A 221 -1.76 -1.69 -2.48
N ILE A 222 -1.20 -1.60 -3.68
CA ILE A 222 -0.10 -2.44 -4.14
C ILE A 222 1.17 -1.60 -4.23
N PHE A 223 2.24 -2.03 -3.53
CA PHE A 223 3.48 -1.28 -3.41
C PHE A 223 4.58 -1.85 -4.32
N GLU A 224 4.78 -1.23 -5.49
CA GLU A 224 5.95 -1.46 -6.35
C GLU A 224 7.07 -0.47 -5.98
N SER A 225 7.68 -0.71 -4.83
CA SER A 225 8.67 0.22 -4.23
C SER A 225 9.99 0.28 -4.98
N TRP A 226 10.30 -0.72 -5.81
CA TRP A 226 11.56 -0.88 -6.53
C TRP A 226 11.39 -0.86 -8.06
N GLY A 227 10.22 -0.42 -8.55
CA GLY A 227 9.96 -0.32 -10.00
C GLY A 227 10.95 0.59 -10.72
N GLY A 228 11.36 1.69 -10.09
CA GLY A 228 12.37 2.62 -10.63
C GLY A 228 13.78 2.05 -10.76
N GLU A 229 14.05 0.86 -10.24
CA GLU A 229 15.30 0.14 -10.45
C GLU A 229 15.34 -0.63 -11.79
N LEU A 230 14.21 -0.72 -12.49
CA LEU A 230 14.12 -1.30 -13.83
C LEU A 230 14.26 -0.21 -14.89
N SER A 231 14.85 -0.57 -16.05
CA SER A 231 14.68 0.22 -17.25
C SER A 231 13.23 0.18 -17.72
N ALA A 232 12.81 1.05 -18.64
CA ALA A 232 11.46 1.00 -19.19
C ALA A 232 11.15 -0.36 -19.82
N ASP A 233 12.09 -0.91 -20.60
CA ASP A 233 11.93 -2.20 -21.24
C ASP A 233 11.86 -3.36 -20.23
N ASP A 234 12.72 -3.35 -19.19
CA ASP A 234 12.68 -4.37 -18.14
C ASP A 234 11.40 -4.27 -17.29
N PHE A 235 10.88 -3.08 -17.07
CA PHE A 235 9.62 -2.88 -16.36
C PHE A 235 8.44 -3.50 -17.11
N GLU A 236 8.42 -3.37 -18.44
CA GLU A 236 7.41 -3.99 -19.31
C GLU A 236 7.47 -5.52 -19.26
N ILE A 237 8.62 -6.09 -18.93
CA ILE A 237 8.83 -7.56 -18.90
C ILE A 237 8.66 -8.13 -17.48
N PHE A 238 9.20 -7.46 -16.46
CA PHE A 238 9.37 -8.04 -15.13
C PHE A 238 8.50 -7.40 -14.03
N SER A 239 7.78 -6.29 -14.31
CA SER A 239 6.87 -5.67 -13.35
C SER A 239 5.45 -5.51 -13.90
N LEU A 240 5.27 -4.78 -14.98
CA LEU A 240 3.96 -4.40 -15.52
C LEU A 240 2.99 -5.58 -15.78
N PRO A 241 3.42 -6.73 -16.35
CA PRO A 241 2.51 -7.85 -16.61
C PRO A 241 1.89 -8.42 -15.33
N TYR A 242 2.67 -8.48 -14.27
CA TYR A 242 2.25 -9.01 -12.97
C TYR A 242 1.35 -8.03 -12.20
N LEU A 243 1.60 -6.72 -12.35
CA LEU A 243 0.70 -5.68 -11.85
C LEU A 243 -0.67 -5.75 -12.56
N LYS A 244 -0.68 -5.89 -13.88
CA LYS A 244 -1.93 -6.06 -14.66
C LYS A 244 -2.66 -7.33 -14.26
N GLU A 245 -1.95 -8.43 -14.07
CA GLU A 245 -2.54 -9.70 -13.63
C GLU A 245 -3.21 -9.59 -12.25
N ILE A 246 -2.61 -8.87 -11.29
CA ILE A 246 -3.22 -8.59 -9.99
C ILE A 246 -4.51 -7.78 -10.18
N ALA A 247 -4.47 -6.71 -10.98
CA ALA A 247 -5.63 -5.85 -11.22
C ALA A 247 -6.81 -6.59 -11.86
N GLU A 248 -6.53 -7.56 -12.73
CA GLU A 248 -7.53 -8.39 -13.39
C GLU A 248 -8.08 -9.49 -12.47
N ARG A 249 -7.19 -10.21 -11.77
CA ARG A 249 -7.55 -11.43 -11.04
C ARG A 249 -8.17 -11.17 -9.67
N VAL A 250 -7.79 -10.11 -8.97
CA VAL A 250 -8.37 -9.79 -7.65
C VAL A 250 -9.89 -9.60 -7.75
N PRO A 251 -10.44 -8.78 -8.67
CA PRO A 251 -11.89 -8.66 -8.83
C PRO A 251 -12.59 -9.98 -9.18
N LEU A 252 -11.96 -10.84 -9.99
CA LEU A 252 -12.51 -12.17 -10.30
C LEU A 252 -12.55 -13.06 -9.06
N ARG A 253 -11.47 -13.04 -8.27
CA ARG A 253 -11.42 -13.80 -7.01
C ARG A 253 -12.43 -13.30 -5.98
N LEU A 254 -12.61 -11.99 -5.87
CA LEU A 254 -13.67 -11.42 -5.02
C LEU A 254 -15.05 -11.90 -5.43
N LYS A 255 -15.34 -11.92 -6.72
CA LYS A 255 -16.62 -12.45 -7.25
C LYS A 255 -16.82 -13.93 -6.90
N GLU A 256 -15.78 -14.77 -6.99
CA GLU A 256 -15.83 -16.17 -6.56
C GLU A 256 -16.15 -16.31 -5.06
N LEU A 257 -15.66 -15.37 -4.24
CA LEU A 257 -15.94 -15.31 -2.80
C LEU A 257 -17.30 -14.66 -2.48
N GLY A 258 -18.09 -14.27 -3.49
CA GLY A 258 -19.37 -13.59 -3.29
C GLY A 258 -19.24 -12.14 -2.83
N LEU A 259 -18.10 -11.50 -3.07
CA LEU A 259 -17.78 -10.14 -2.64
C LEU A 259 -17.85 -9.15 -3.81
N GLU A 260 -18.15 -7.90 -3.50
CA GLU A 260 -18.08 -6.81 -4.46
C GLU A 260 -16.62 -6.34 -4.68
N LYS A 261 -16.34 -5.81 -5.87
CA LYS A 261 -15.07 -5.15 -6.18
C LYS A 261 -14.88 -3.94 -5.27
N VAL A 262 -13.68 -3.79 -4.71
CA VAL A 262 -13.22 -2.60 -4.01
C VAL A 262 -12.21 -1.83 -4.88
N PRO A 263 -12.04 -0.49 -4.69
CA PRO A 263 -11.02 0.26 -5.41
C PRO A 263 -9.62 -0.26 -5.11
N MET A 264 -8.77 -0.27 -6.14
CA MET A 264 -7.38 -0.74 -6.06
C MET A 264 -6.44 0.34 -6.55
N THR A 265 -5.36 0.58 -5.78
CA THR A 265 -4.31 1.54 -6.08
C THR A 265 -2.99 0.82 -6.34
N VAL A 266 -2.27 1.22 -7.39
CA VAL A 266 -0.87 0.82 -7.59
C VAL A 266 0.06 2.02 -7.32
N PHE A 267 1.14 1.78 -6.58
CA PHE A 267 2.23 2.73 -6.35
C PHE A 267 3.51 2.15 -6.94
N ALA A 268 4.02 2.76 -8.00
CA ALA A 268 5.25 2.34 -8.67
C ALA A 268 6.32 3.45 -8.53
N LYS A 269 7.05 3.39 -7.40
CA LYS A 269 8.07 4.39 -7.07
C LYS A 269 9.19 4.43 -8.11
N GLY A 270 9.53 5.63 -8.56
CA GLY A 270 10.61 5.86 -9.52
C GLY A 270 10.28 5.45 -10.97
N SER A 271 9.13 4.85 -11.22
CA SER A 271 8.71 4.37 -12.54
C SER A 271 7.93 5.44 -13.32
N TRP A 272 8.41 6.68 -13.29
CA TRP A 272 7.76 7.83 -13.93
C TRP A 272 7.53 7.61 -15.44
N TYR A 273 8.41 6.89 -16.11
CA TYR A 273 8.32 6.53 -17.52
C TYR A 273 7.12 5.63 -17.84
N ALA A 274 6.59 4.90 -16.86
CA ALA A 274 5.52 3.92 -17.04
C ALA A 274 4.11 4.47 -16.69
N LEU A 275 3.95 5.77 -16.37
CA LEU A 275 2.68 6.32 -15.91
C LEU A 275 1.53 6.07 -16.92
N ASP A 276 1.78 6.25 -18.20
CA ASP A 276 0.76 6.05 -19.25
C ASP A 276 0.26 4.60 -19.25
N GLN A 277 1.18 3.63 -19.18
CA GLN A 277 0.87 2.20 -19.11
C GLN A 277 0.20 1.80 -17.78
N LEU A 278 0.58 2.44 -16.66
CA LEU A 278 -0.06 2.21 -15.37
C LEU A 278 -1.50 2.73 -15.33
N CYS A 279 -1.79 3.85 -16.00
CA CYS A 279 -3.16 4.32 -16.17
C CYS A 279 -4.05 3.36 -16.97
N ASP A 280 -3.47 2.49 -17.80
CA ASP A 280 -4.17 1.46 -18.59
C ASP A 280 -4.03 0.05 -17.99
N SER A 281 -3.56 -0.06 -16.75
CA SER A 281 -3.25 -1.37 -16.14
C SER A 281 -4.41 -2.02 -15.37
N GLY A 282 -5.59 -1.36 -15.34
CA GLY A 282 -6.80 -1.90 -14.71
C GLY A 282 -7.00 -1.50 -13.25
N TYR A 283 -6.09 -0.72 -12.66
CA TYR A 283 -6.27 -0.12 -11.34
C TYR A 283 -7.21 1.08 -11.39
N ASP A 284 -7.92 1.33 -10.28
CA ASP A 284 -8.79 2.49 -10.14
C ASP A 284 -7.97 3.75 -9.81
N CYS A 285 -6.82 3.59 -9.17
CA CYS A 285 -5.91 4.66 -8.78
C CYS A 285 -4.46 4.35 -9.13
N VAL A 286 -3.69 5.39 -9.51
CA VAL A 286 -2.24 5.34 -9.64
C VAL A 286 -1.60 6.34 -8.68
N SER A 287 -0.76 5.83 -7.78
CA SER A 287 -0.06 6.65 -6.79
C SER A 287 1.32 7.04 -7.31
N LEU A 288 1.67 8.31 -7.12
CA LEU A 288 2.85 8.96 -7.66
C LEU A 288 3.84 9.31 -6.55
N ASP A 289 5.12 9.20 -6.84
CA ASP A 289 6.15 9.82 -6.02
C ASP A 289 6.41 11.29 -6.41
N TRP A 290 7.29 11.97 -5.68
CA TRP A 290 7.60 13.40 -5.88
C TRP A 290 8.39 13.73 -7.14
N LEU A 291 8.85 12.73 -7.90
CA LEU A 291 9.60 12.93 -9.15
C LEU A 291 8.70 13.45 -10.28
N TYR A 292 7.38 13.28 -10.13
CA TYR A 292 6.39 13.80 -11.07
C TYR A 292 5.97 15.23 -10.73
N ARG A 293 5.88 16.08 -11.75
CA ARG A 293 5.11 17.31 -11.63
C ARG A 293 3.62 16.98 -11.74
N PRO A 294 2.78 17.45 -10.81
CA PRO A 294 1.33 17.18 -10.84
C PRO A 294 0.68 17.48 -12.18
N GLU A 295 0.99 18.64 -12.78
CA GLU A 295 0.40 19.08 -14.06
C GLU A 295 0.75 18.15 -15.22
N ASP A 296 1.96 17.58 -15.23
CA ASP A 296 2.39 16.65 -16.28
C ASP A 296 1.76 15.29 -16.08
N ALA A 297 1.61 14.84 -14.83
CA ALA A 297 0.89 13.61 -14.51
C ALA A 297 -0.59 13.69 -14.94
N VAL A 298 -1.26 14.81 -14.68
CA VAL A 298 -2.65 15.05 -15.12
C VAL A 298 -2.77 14.98 -16.64
N LYS A 299 -1.83 15.57 -17.39
CA LYS A 299 -1.81 15.51 -18.87
C LYS A 299 -1.66 14.07 -19.39
N VAL A 300 -0.79 13.27 -18.75
CA VAL A 300 -0.59 11.86 -19.12
C VAL A 300 -1.83 11.04 -18.76
N ASN A 301 -2.37 11.24 -17.57
CA ASN A 301 -3.52 10.49 -17.05
C ASN A 301 -4.79 10.66 -17.90
N LYS A 302 -5.07 11.86 -18.39
CA LYS A 302 -6.29 12.15 -19.20
C LYS A 302 -7.60 11.71 -18.53
N ASN A 303 -7.67 11.79 -17.21
CA ASN A 303 -8.79 11.34 -16.37
C ASN A 303 -9.16 9.84 -16.50
N ARG A 304 -8.23 8.98 -16.90
CA ARG A 304 -8.46 7.51 -16.97
C ARG A 304 -8.59 6.88 -15.60
N VAL A 305 -7.81 7.37 -14.62
CA VAL A 305 -7.78 6.86 -13.26
C VAL A 305 -7.73 8.02 -12.26
N THR A 306 -7.92 7.73 -10.99
CA THR A 306 -7.63 8.69 -9.92
C THR A 306 -6.12 8.70 -9.63
N LEU A 307 -5.51 9.88 -9.58
CA LEU A 307 -4.11 10.05 -9.18
C LEU A 307 -4.02 10.21 -7.66
N GLN A 308 -3.02 9.59 -7.05
CA GLN A 308 -2.74 9.72 -5.62
C GLN A 308 -1.32 10.26 -5.41
N GLY A 309 -1.14 11.12 -4.45
CA GLY A 309 0.19 11.62 -4.06
C GLY A 309 0.22 13.13 -4.00
N ASN A 310 1.37 13.80 -4.15
CA ASN A 310 2.71 13.21 -4.32
C ASN A 310 3.76 14.11 -3.63
N LEU A 311 3.38 14.68 -2.47
CA LEU A 311 4.30 15.58 -1.76
C LEU A 311 5.58 14.82 -1.34
N ASP A 312 6.74 15.45 -1.56
CA ASP A 312 7.98 14.95 -0.98
C ASP A 312 7.86 14.93 0.55
N PRO A 313 7.98 13.76 1.18
CA PRO A 313 7.88 13.67 2.64
C PRO A 313 8.87 14.57 3.38
N CYS A 314 10.00 14.90 2.76
CA CYS A 314 11.02 15.79 3.33
C CYS A 314 10.56 17.25 3.48
N VAL A 315 9.46 17.65 2.85
CA VAL A 315 8.84 18.97 3.07
C VAL A 315 8.44 19.17 4.54
N MET A 316 8.13 18.07 5.24
CA MET A 316 7.81 18.10 6.68
C MET A 316 8.95 18.56 7.58
N TYR A 317 10.18 18.66 7.08
CA TYR A 317 11.31 19.25 7.80
C TYR A 317 11.47 20.77 7.53
N GLY A 318 10.63 21.34 6.67
CA GLY A 318 10.59 22.76 6.38
C GLY A 318 9.78 23.58 7.39
N SER A 319 9.68 24.89 7.14
CA SER A 319 8.79 25.76 7.93
C SER A 319 7.31 25.50 7.59
N ARG A 320 6.40 25.95 8.46
CA ARG A 320 4.95 25.86 8.20
C ARG A 320 4.56 26.60 6.92
N GLU A 321 5.18 27.74 6.62
CA GLU A 321 4.96 28.49 5.39
C GLU A 321 5.41 27.71 4.15
N THR A 322 6.49 26.94 4.27
CA THR A 322 6.96 26.05 3.19
C THR A 322 5.95 24.93 2.97
N ILE A 323 5.47 24.28 4.03
CA ILE A 323 4.45 23.22 3.95
C ILE A 323 3.20 23.75 3.27
N THR A 324 2.66 24.89 3.73
CA THR A 324 1.48 25.55 3.14
C THR A 324 1.67 25.79 1.65
N LYS A 325 2.78 26.40 1.24
CA LYS A 325 3.09 26.70 -0.17
C LYS A 325 3.15 25.43 -1.03
N GLU A 326 3.77 24.38 -0.53
CA GLU A 326 3.90 23.13 -1.28
C GLU A 326 2.55 22.38 -1.38
N VAL A 327 1.70 22.44 -0.34
CA VAL A 327 0.32 21.91 -0.40
C VAL A 327 -0.50 22.65 -1.45
N GLU A 328 -0.46 23.99 -1.44
CA GLU A 328 -1.16 24.83 -2.44
C GLU A 328 -0.69 24.51 -3.87
N ARG A 329 0.63 24.41 -4.08
CA ARG A 329 1.21 24.04 -5.37
C ARG A 329 0.73 22.67 -5.83
N MET A 330 0.78 21.68 -4.96
CA MET A 330 0.39 20.29 -5.26
C MET A 330 -1.09 20.20 -5.62
N ILE A 331 -1.98 20.69 -4.76
CA ILE A 331 -3.44 20.62 -5.01
C ILE A 331 -3.83 21.37 -6.28
N LYS A 332 -3.26 22.56 -6.49
CA LYS A 332 -3.46 23.34 -7.72
C LYS A 332 -3.00 22.56 -8.96
N GLY A 333 -1.82 21.92 -8.88
CA GLY A 333 -1.26 21.15 -9.99
C GLY A 333 -2.12 19.93 -10.37
N PHE A 334 -2.81 19.32 -9.39
CA PHE A 334 -3.82 18.29 -9.62
C PHE A 334 -5.22 18.84 -9.93
N GLY A 335 -5.34 20.12 -10.35
CA GLY A 335 -6.60 20.70 -10.80
C GLY A 335 -7.59 21.08 -9.69
N GLY A 336 -7.11 21.39 -8.48
CA GLY A 336 -7.94 21.75 -7.33
C GLY A 336 -8.46 20.56 -6.52
N GLY A 337 -8.24 19.34 -6.97
CA GLY A 337 -8.37 18.12 -6.19
C GLY A 337 -9.77 17.54 -5.97
N LYS A 338 -10.84 18.19 -6.44
CA LYS A 338 -12.22 17.73 -6.20
C LYS A 338 -12.66 16.55 -7.09
N LYS A 339 -11.81 16.13 -8.02
CA LYS A 339 -12.07 15.01 -8.92
C LYS A 339 -10.78 14.32 -9.33
N HIS A 340 -10.79 12.99 -9.36
CA HIS A 340 -9.65 12.16 -9.76
C HIS A 340 -8.36 12.43 -8.99
N TYR A 341 -8.47 12.81 -7.70
CA TYR A 341 -7.29 13.06 -6.89
C TYR A 341 -7.47 12.64 -5.43
N ILE A 342 -6.43 12.01 -4.88
CA ILE A 342 -6.27 11.66 -3.47
C ILE A 342 -4.94 12.23 -2.99
N VAL A 343 -4.97 13.03 -1.92
CA VAL A 343 -3.73 13.57 -1.34
C VAL A 343 -2.99 12.49 -0.58
N ASN A 344 -1.69 12.41 -0.82
CA ASN A 344 -0.75 11.60 -0.07
C ASN A 344 0.66 12.18 -0.17
N PHE A 345 1.58 11.67 0.60
CA PHE A 345 3.01 11.83 0.30
C PHE A 345 3.40 10.97 -0.90
N GLY A 346 4.51 11.33 -1.54
CA GLY A 346 5.13 10.53 -2.59
C GLY A 346 5.89 9.30 -2.08
N HIS A 347 5.88 9.07 -0.77
CA HIS A 347 6.40 7.88 -0.07
C HIS A 347 5.86 7.83 1.36
N GLY A 348 6.31 6.87 2.16
CA GLY A 348 5.91 6.76 3.56
C GLY A 348 6.50 7.87 4.45
N THR A 349 5.81 8.12 5.58
CA THR A 349 6.33 8.97 6.66
C THR A 349 7.68 8.46 7.18
N HIS A 350 8.50 9.39 7.65
CA HIS A 350 9.79 9.07 8.25
C HIS A 350 9.70 9.04 9.78
N PRO A 351 10.53 8.24 10.47
CA PRO A 351 10.49 8.10 11.91
C PRO A 351 10.80 9.38 12.71
N PHE A 352 11.42 10.37 12.06
CA PHE A 352 11.87 11.63 12.67
C PHE A 352 10.97 12.83 12.34
N MET A 353 9.83 12.60 11.71
CA MET A 353 8.85 13.65 11.47
C MET A 353 8.15 14.04 12.78
N GLU A 354 7.92 15.33 12.94
CA GLU A 354 7.17 15.86 14.06
C GLU A 354 5.66 15.74 13.77
N PRO A 355 4.84 15.15 14.67
CA PRO A 355 3.40 15.02 14.48
C PRO A 355 2.70 16.37 14.21
N GLU A 356 3.17 17.46 14.84
CA GLU A 356 2.62 18.81 14.65
C GLU A 356 2.84 19.36 13.23
N GLN A 357 3.92 18.97 12.54
CA GLN A 357 4.13 19.35 11.14
C GLN A 357 3.19 18.56 10.22
N ILE A 358 2.96 17.30 10.54
CA ILE A 358 1.97 16.48 9.81
C ILE A 358 0.57 17.01 10.06
N ARG A 359 0.22 17.40 11.28
CA ARG A 359 -1.06 18.05 11.59
C ARG A 359 -1.25 19.31 10.75
N HIS A 360 -0.26 20.19 10.71
CA HIS A 360 -0.31 21.41 9.89
C HIS A 360 -0.51 21.07 8.40
N PHE A 361 0.20 20.07 7.87
CA PHE A 361 0.00 19.59 6.50
C PHE A 361 -1.46 19.16 6.26
N LEU A 362 -2.04 18.35 7.14
CA LEU A 362 -3.41 17.86 7.00
C LEU A 362 -4.44 19.01 7.07
N GLU A 363 -4.26 19.97 8.00
CA GLU A 363 -5.09 21.18 8.11
C GLU A 363 -5.04 22.02 6.83
N GLU A 364 -3.84 22.21 6.26
CA GLU A 364 -3.67 22.92 4.99
C GLU A 364 -4.31 22.20 3.81
N VAL A 365 -4.24 20.87 3.76
CA VAL A 365 -4.95 20.07 2.74
C VAL A 365 -6.46 20.32 2.83
N HIS A 366 -7.03 20.32 4.03
CA HIS A 366 -8.45 20.60 4.23
C HIS A 366 -8.80 22.04 3.85
N ARG A 367 -8.00 23.03 4.27
CA ARG A 367 -8.19 24.45 3.95
C ARG A 367 -8.17 24.70 2.45
N VAL A 368 -7.12 24.25 1.77
CA VAL A 368 -6.93 24.50 0.33
C VAL A 368 -7.89 23.69 -0.52
N GLY A 369 -8.16 22.45 -0.12
CA GLY A 369 -9.06 21.56 -0.86
C GLY A 369 -10.53 21.96 -0.78
N SER A 370 -10.92 22.78 0.19
CA SER A 370 -12.28 23.28 0.35
C SER A 370 -12.57 24.55 -0.46
N LEU A 371 -11.54 25.23 -0.99
CA LEU A 371 -11.67 26.41 -1.85
C LEU A 371 -12.13 26.00 -3.26
#